data_d6c3d1fa4ac150c74ac4db1a1b8c09dc
#
_entry.id   d6c3d1fa4ac150c74ac4db1a1b8c09dc
#
_cell.length_a   1.000
_cell.length_b   1.000
_cell.length_c   1.000
_cell.angle_alpha   90.00
_cell.angle_beta   90.00
_cell.angle_gamma   90.00
#
_symmetry.space_group_name_H-M   'P 1'
#
loop_
_entity.id
_entity.type
_entity.pdbx_description
1 polymer ?
#
loop_
_entity_poly.entity_id
_entity_poly.type
_entity_poly.pdbx_seq_one_letter_code
_entity_poly.pdbx_strand_id
1 'polypeptide(L)' 'MRYLTFADLRAKLCGRSRSAIYLDIKAQRLPKPIKLGGKLYWPEAEVDEWLLQQREVSA' A
#
# COMPACT_ATOMS: atom_id res chain seq x y z
N MET A 1 4.64 -14.07 -7.98
CA MET A 1 3.98 -12.86 -7.43
C MET A 1 4.66 -12.46 -6.13
N ARG A 2 4.95 -11.21 -5.97
CA ARG A 2 5.61 -10.71 -4.78
C ARG A 2 4.63 -10.02 -3.85
N TYR A 3 4.80 -10.24 -2.55
CA TYR A 3 4.04 -9.54 -1.53
C TYR A 3 4.95 -8.58 -0.79
N LEU A 4 4.41 -7.44 -0.40
CA LEU A 4 5.14 -6.42 0.33
C LEU A 4 4.74 -6.49 1.81
N THR A 5 5.75 -6.44 2.70
CA THR A 5 5.49 -6.25 4.11
C THR A 5 5.13 -4.79 4.36
N PHE A 6 4.75 -4.45 5.60
CA PHE A 6 4.46 -3.06 5.94
C PHE A 6 5.70 -2.18 5.69
N ALA A 7 6.87 -2.66 6.07
CA ALA A 7 8.11 -1.92 5.85
C ALA A 7 8.41 -1.76 4.36
N ASP A 8 8.20 -2.82 3.57
CA ASP A 8 8.39 -2.75 2.12
C ASP A 8 7.44 -1.75 1.48
N LEU A 9 6.19 -1.74 1.93
CA LEU A 9 5.20 -0.79 1.43
C LEU A 9 5.61 0.64 1.73
N ARG A 10 6.06 0.91 2.95
CA ARG A 10 6.52 2.24 3.32
C ARG A 10 7.68 2.71 2.44
N ALA A 11 8.63 1.82 2.19
CA ALA A 11 9.77 2.15 1.33
C ALA A 11 9.31 2.45 -0.10
N LYS A 12 8.40 1.66 -0.61
CA LYS A 12 7.85 1.85 -1.96
C LYS A 12 7.09 3.17 -2.07
N LEU A 13 6.49 3.63 -0.98
CA LEU A 13 5.75 4.89 -0.92
C LEU A 13 6.62 6.05 -0.43
N CYS A 14 7.92 5.95 -0.63
CA CYS A 14 8.87 7.00 -0.31
C CYS A 14 8.91 7.36 1.17
N GLY A 15 8.80 6.36 2.03
CA GLY A 15 8.89 6.57 3.47
C GLY A 15 7.64 7.14 4.11
N ARG A 16 6.47 6.93 3.50
CA ARG A 16 5.21 7.39 4.04
C ARG A 16 4.99 6.88 5.46
N SER A 17 4.50 7.74 6.36
CA SER A 17 4.36 7.39 7.77
C SER A 17 3.32 6.29 7.99
N ARG A 18 3.46 5.57 9.11
CA ARG A 18 2.50 4.54 9.50
C ARG A 18 1.09 5.09 9.61
N SER A 19 0.97 6.22 10.28
CA SER A 19 -0.35 6.86 10.48
C SER A 19 -1.02 7.17 9.16
N ALA A 20 -0.25 7.69 8.20
CA ALA A 20 -0.79 8.00 6.88
C ALA A 20 -1.24 6.75 6.15
N ILE A 21 -0.47 5.65 6.26
CA ILE A 21 -0.84 4.38 5.63
C ILE A 21 -2.13 3.82 6.24
N TYR A 22 -2.26 3.85 7.57
CA TYR A 22 -3.48 3.38 8.22
C TYR A 22 -4.70 4.22 7.83
N LEU A 23 -4.52 5.53 7.70
CA LEU A 23 -5.59 6.40 7.22
C LEU A 23 -5.98 6.05 5.78
N ASP A 24 -5.01 5.75 4.93
CA ASP A 24 -5.28 5.37 3.56
C ASP A 24 -6.05 4.04 3.49
N ILE A 25 -5.70 3.08 4.34
CA ILE A 25 -6.40 1.80 4.42
C ILE A 25 -7.84 2.04 4.87
N LYS A 26 -8.03 2.84 5.91
CA LYS A 26 -9.35 3.13 6.45
C LYS A 26 -10.23 3.86 5.46
N ALA A 27 -9.64 4.75 4.67
CA ALA A 27 -10.36 5.50 3.64
C ALA A 27 -10.50 4.71 2.33
N GLN A 28 -10.02 3.48 2.30
CA GLN A 28 -10.05 2.62 1.12
C GLN A 28 -9.30 3.19 -0.08
N ARG A 29 -8.26 3.95 0.18
CA ARG A 29 -7.40 4.50 -0.88
C ARG A 29 -6.31 3.53 -1.31
N LEU A 30 -5.87 2.67 -0.38
CA LEU A 30 -4.89 1.63 -0.67
C LEU A 30 -5.60 0.31 -0.97
N PRO A 31 -4.98 -0.57 -1.76
CA PRO A 31 -5.47 -1.92 -1.89
C PRO A 31 -5.57 -2.58 -0.52
N LYS A 32 -6.55 -3.45 -0.35
CA LYS A 32 -6.73 -4.13 0.93
C LYS A 32 -5.54 -5.06 1.22
N PRO A 33 -4.96 -4.98 2.42
CA PRO A 33 -3.88 -5.91 2.77
C PRO A 33 -4.43 -7.30 3.07
N ILE A 34 -3.53 -8.28 2.96
CA ILE A 34 -3.80 -9.65 3.39
C ILE A 34 -3.21 -9.80 4.78
N LYS A 35 -4.00 -10.23 5.74
CA LYS A 35 -3.53 -10.43 7.09
C LYS A 35 -3.13 -11.90 7.31
N LEU A 36 -1.85 -12.13 7.55
CA LEU A 36 -1.31 -13.47 7.81
C LEU A 36 -0.49 -13.44 9.10
N GLY A 37 -0.87 -14.28 10.06
CA GLY A 37 -0.11 -14.40 11.30
C GLY A 37 0.06 -13.08 12.05
N GLY A 38 -0.93 -12.21 11.99
CA GLY A 38 -0.88 -10.92 12.65
C GLY A 38 -0.12 -9.83 11.90
N LYS A 39 0.38 -10.13 10.70
CA LYS A 39 1.10 -9.17 9.88
C LYS A 39 0.32 -8.88 8.60
N LEU A 40 0.49 -7.68 8.10
CA LEU A 40 -0.17 -7.23 6.88
C LEU A 40 0.78 -7.36 5.69
N TYR A 41 0.22 -7.84 4.57
CA TYR A 41 0.95 -8.00 3.31
C TYR A 41 0.11 -7.43 2.17
N TRP A 42 0.77 -6.86 1.18
CA TRP A 42 0.11 -6.33 -0.01
C TRP A 42 0.67 -6.99 -1.25
N PRO A 43 -0.17 -7.46 -2.19
CA PRO A 43 0.34 -7.89 -3.49
C PRO A 43 1.00 -6.70 -4.20
N GLU A 44 2.25 -6.86 -4.60
CA GLU A 44 3.00 -5.77 -5.24
C GLU A 44 2.30 -5.27 -6.51
N ALA A 45 1.77 -6.18 -7.30
CA ALA A 45 1.10 -5.81 -8.54
C ALA A 45 -0.09 -4.87 -8.30
N GLU A 46 -0.86 -5.12 -7.24
CA GLU A 46 -2.00 -4.27 -6.91
C GLU A 46 -1.54 -2.88 -6.43
N VAL A 47 -0.45 -2.84 -5.69
CA VAL A 47 0.11 -1.56 -5.23
C VAL A 47 0.63 -0.76 -6.42
N ASP A 48 1.31 -1.41 -7.36
CA ASP A 48 1.80 -0.75 -8.56
C ASP A 48 0.65 -0.17 -9.37
N GLU A 49 -0.42 -0.93 -9.55
CA GLU A 49 -1.59 -0.46 -10.28
C GLU A 49 -2.23 0.73 -9.58
N TRP A 50 -2.35 0.67 -8.26
CA TRP A 50 -2.88 1.78 -7.48
C TRP A 50 -2.04 3.04 -7.66
N LEU A 51 -0.71 2.91 -7.65
CA LEU A 51 0.18 4.05 -7.84
C LEU A 51 0.00 4.67 -9.22
N LEU A 52 -0.19 3.85 -10.24
CA LEU A 52 -0.44 4.36 -11.59
C LEU A 52 -1.73 5.16 -11.65
N GLN A 53 -2.77 4.72 -10.97
CA GLN A 53 -4.02 5.45 -10.91
C GLN A 53 -3.87 6.79 -10.20
N GLN A 54 -3.07 6.85 -9.15
CA GLN A 54 -2.80 8.10 -8.45
C GLN A 54 -2.09 9.11 -9.37
N ARG A 55 -1.20 8.61 -10.19
CA ARG A 55 -0.48 9.44 -11.14
C ARG A 55 -1.42 10.17 -12.11
N GLU A 56 -2.45 9.48 -12.56
CA GLU A 56 -3.44 10.07 -13.47
C GLU A 56 -4.29 11.11 -12.76
N VAL A 57 -4.65 10.84 -11.53
CA VAL A 57 -5.52 11.73 -10.75
C VAL A 57 -4.80 13.00 -10.33
N SER A 58 -3.50 12.93 -10.08
CA SER A 58 -2.73 14.08 -9.59
C SER A 58 -2.22 15.01 -10.67
N ALA A 59 -2.67 14.85 -11.87
CA ALA A 59 -2.27 15.72 -12.99
C ALA A 59 -2.71 17.16 -12.78
#